data_fe01da0610fbe1e421ec0f7570d3aabe
#
_entry.id   fe01da0610fbe1e421ec0f7570d3aabe
#
_cell.length_a   1.000
_cell.length_b   1.000
_cell.length_c   1.000
_cell.angle_alpha   90.00
_cell.angle_beta   90.00
_cell.angle_gamma   90.00
#
_symmetry.space_group_name_H-M   'P 1'
#
loop_
_entity.id
_entity.type
_entity.pdbx_description
1 polymer ?
#
loop_
_entity_poly.entity_id
_entity_poly.type
_entity_poly.pdbx_seq_one_letter_code
_entity_poly.pdbx_strand_id
1 'polypeptide(L)'
;MICKCCRQPIPSKSKYLWIFDNGHGGIIDGVYQTAGKRSPIWSDGTQLFEGEFNRAIVDRLVRYCRSENIDYVNLVDTEEDMPLSERTKRANDIYRNSEKPCIYVSIHANGFSSESANGWEVYTSPGETRSDHIAEVLVDEAEKEFPKYEMRKDTSDGDPDKESNFYVLVNTAMPAILSENFFMTNERECKNLLMTESGRDRIAKIHIEMINKIENE
;
A
#
# COMPACT_ATOMS: atom_id res chain seq x y z
N MET A 1 -12.55 -2.57 -19.51
CA MET A 1 -12.50 -3.64 -20.55
C MET A 1 -13.52 -3.41 -21.66
N ILE A 2 -13.25 -3.85 -22.87
CA ILE A 2 -14.22 -3.76 -23.99
C ILE A 2 -14.66 -5.18 -24.35
N CYS A 3 -15.96 -5.40 -24.48
CA CYS A 3 -16.53 -6.67 -24.93
C CYS A 3 -16.08 -6.98 -26.37
N LYS A 4 -15.51 -8.15 -26.60
CA LYS A 4 -15.02 -8.55 -27.95
C LYS A 4 -16.14 -8.73 -28.98
N CYS A 5 -17.37 -9.01 -28.54
CA CYS A 5 -18.51 -9.27 -29.42
C CYS A 5 -19.31 -8.02 -29.78
N CYS A 6 -19.52 -7.07 -28.85
CA CYS A 6 -20.35 -5.89 -29.09
C CYS A 6 -19.56 -4.57 -29.06
N ARG A 7 -18.25 -4.59 -28.75
CA ARG A 7 -17.35 -3.42 -28.60
C ARG A 7 -17.81 -2.39 -27.55
N GLN A 8 -18.73 -2.79 -26.67
CA GLN A 8 -19.19 -1.94 -25.56
C GLN A 8 -18.27 -2.10 -24.35
N PRO A 9 -18.12 -1.06 -23.51
CA PRO A 9 -17.45 -1.22 -22.22
C PRO A 9 -18.12 -2.34 -21.40
N ILE A 10 -17.34 -3.25 -20.85
CA ILE A 10 -17.86 -4.21 -19.89
C ILE A 10 -18.03 -3.46 -18.57
N PRO A 11 -19.24 -3.38 -18.00
CA PRO A 11 -19.45 -2.75 -16.72
C PRO A 11 -18.56 -3.37 -15.66
N SER A 12 -17.94 -2.55 -14.83
CA SER A 12 -17.22 -3.03 -13.67
C SER A 12 -18.18 -3.72 -12.71
N LYS A 13 -17.74 -4.85 -12.13
CA LYS A 13 -18.47 -5.54 -11.06
C LYS A 13 -17.94 -5.16 -9.67
N SER A 14 -16.92 -4.30 -9.63
CA SER A 14 -16.31 -3.86 -8.38
C SER A 14 -17.34 -3.20 -7.47
N LYS A 15 -17.37 -3.62 -6.21
CA LYS A 15 -18.22 -3.01 -5.17
C LYS A 15 -17.66 -1.69 -4.69
N TYR A 16 -16.34 -1.55 -4.73
CA TYR A 16 -15.59 -0.41 -4.21
C TYR A 16 -14.82 0.30 -5.31
N LEU A 17 -14.44 1.55 -5.04
CA LEU A 17 -13.40 2.27 -5.75
C LEU A 17 -12.14 2.26 -4.87
N TRP A 18 -11.11 1.55 -5.32
CA TRP A 18 -9.83 1.44 -4.63
C TRP A 18 -8.94 2.62 -4.94
N ILE A 19 -8.48 3.34 -3.92
CA ILE A 19 -7.60 4.50 -4.07
C ILE A 19 -6.22 4.09 -3.55
N PHE A 20 -5.26 3.89 -4.45
CA PHE A 20 -3.91 3.49 -4.10
C PHE A 20 -3.01 4.72 -3.98
N ASP A 21 -2.33 4.83 -2.86
CA ASP A 21 -1.35 5.87 -2.57
C ASP A 21 0.04 5.24 -2.44
N ASN A 22 0.93 5.54 -3.38
CA ASN A 22 2.34 5.20 -3.28
C ASN A 22 3.05 6.26 -2.45
N GLY A 23 3.39 5.97 -1.20
CA GLY A 23 4.08 6.90 -0.32
C GLY A 23 5.35 7.46 -0.95
N HIS A 24 5.66 8.72 -0.63
CA HIS A 24 6.87 9.43 -1.05
C HIS A 24 6.98 9.72 -2.55
N GLY A 25 8.05 10.43 -2.93
CA GLY A 25 8.40 10.72 -4.31
C GLY A 25 9.28 9.64 -4.94
N GLY A 26 9.44 9.69 -6.24
CA GLY A 26 10.31 8.81 -7.01
C GLY A 26 11.65 9.46 -7.39
N ILE A 27 12.17 9.14 -8.57
CA ILE A 27 13.42 9.70 -9.08
C ILE A 27 13.14 10.55 -10.32
N ILE A 28 13.52 11.84 -10.26
CA ILE A 28 13.45 12.77 -11.39
C ILE A 28 14.87 13.16 -11.77
N ASP A 29 15.25 12.94 -13.01
CA ASP A 29 16.60 13.26 -13.55
C ASP A 29 17.75 12.71 -12.68
N GLY A 30 17.57 11.51 -12.14
CA GLY A 30 18.57 10.84 -11.28
C GLY A 30 18.55 11.32 -9.82
N VAL A 31 17.63 12.22 -9.44
CA VAL A 31 17.52 12.78 -8.09
C VAL A 31 16.30 12.20 -7.39
N TYR A 32 16.52 11.51 -6.27
CA TYR A 32 15.43 11.01 -5.43
C TYR A 32 14.71 12.16 -4.71
N GLN A 33 13.39 12.20 -4.82
CA GLN A 33 12.58 13.35 -4.42
C GLN A 33 12.30 13.43 -2.92
N THR A 34 12.37 12.33 -2.16
CA THR A 34 12.11 12.33 -0.71
C THR A 34 13.39 12.04 0.06
N ALA A 35 14.05 13.08 0.55
CA ALA A 35 15.27 12.94 1.34
C ALA A 35 15.06 12.07 2.58
N GLY A 36 16.00 11.12 2.84
CA GLY A 36 15.99 10.28 4.03
C GLY A 36 15.09 9.03 3.96
N LYS A 37 14.19 8.93 2.97
CA LYS A 37 13.31 7.77 2.79
C LYS A 37 13.95 6.71 1.90
N ARG A 38 15.04 6.11 2.42
CA ARG A 38 15.88 5.15 1.72
C ARG A 38 16.60 4.23 2.70
N SER A 39 17.03 3.07 2.23
CA SER A 39 17.88 2.18 3.00
C SER A 39 19.28 2.77 3.23
N PRO A 40 20.09 2.21 4.13
CA PRO A 40 21.53 2.37 4.05
C PRO A 40 22.07 1.99 2.67
N ILE A 41 23.28 2.47 2.34
CA ILE A 41 24.03 1.93 1.21
C ILE A 41 24.66 0.62 1.72
N TRP A 42 24.27 -0.49 1.10
CA TRP A 42 24.76 -1.80 1.50
C TRP A 42 26.22 -2.03 1.06
N SER A 43 26.85 -3.06 1.60
CA SER A 43 28.25 -3.39 1.33
C SER A 43 28.57 -3.65 -0.15
N ASP A 44 27.57 -4.02 -0.94
CA ASP A 44 27.64 -4.21 -2.40
C ASP A 44 27.35 -2.93 -3.21
N GLY A 45 27.19 -1.79 -2.53
CA GLY A 45 26.89 -0.49 -3.14
C GLY A 45 25.41 -0.28 -3.50
N THR A 46 24.54 -1.25 -3.27
CA THR A 46 23.09 -1.10 -3.56
C THR A 46 22.38 -0.31 -2.48
N GLN A 47 21.30 0.37 -2.87
CA GLN A 47 20.44 1.14 -1.98
C GLN A 47 19.00 1.09 -2.48
N LEU A 48 18.03 0.96 -1.57
CA LEU A 48 16.60 1.07 -1.85
C LEU A 48 16.13 2.51 -1.63
N PHE A 49 15.34 3.03 -2.54
CA PHE A 49 14.54 4.24 -2.37
C PHE A 49 13.09 3.84 -2.10
N GLU A 50 12.55 4.25 -0.95
CA GLU A 50 11.23 3.82 -0.49
C GLU A 50 10.12 4.15 -1.50
N GLY A 51 10.11 5.37 -2.04
CA GLY A 51 9.11 5.77 -3.02
C GLY A 51 9.13 4.97 -4.32
N GLU A 52 10.29 4.47 -4.75
CA GLU A 52 10.38 3.55 -5.89
C GLU A 52 9.76 2.19 -5.59
N PHE A 53 10.04 1.66 -4.40
CA PHE A 53 9.43 0.42 -3.94
C PHE A 53 7.91 0.57 -3.88
N ASN A 54 7.40 1.64 -3.24
CA ASN A 54 5.98 1.88 -3.09
C ASN A 54 5.26 1.94 -4.45
N ARG A 55 5.84 2.66 -5.43
CA ARG A 55 5.33 2.70 -6.82
C ARG A 55 5.33 1.32 -7.46
N ALA A 56 6.40 0.55 -7.28
CA ALA A 56 6.48 -0.78 -7.87
C ALA A 56 5.41 -1.75 -7.33
N ILE A 57 4.99 -1.59 -6.07
CA ILE A 57 3.86 -2.35 -5.50
C ILE A 57 2.53 -1.82 -6.09
N VAL A 58 2.27 -0.52 -6.04
CA VAL A 58 1.04 0.07 -6.58
C VAL A 58 0.86 -0.26 -8.07
N ASP A 59 1.92 -0.26 -8.88
CA ASP A 59 1.85 -0.66 -10.29
C ASP A 59 1.38 -2.10 -10.48
N ARG A 60 1.73 -3.00 -9.58
CA ARG A 60 1.25 -4.38 -9.58
C ARG A 60 -0.23 -4.46 -9.25
N LEU A 61 -0.69 -3.70 -8.26
CA LEU A 61 -2.10 -3.60 -7.88
C LEU A 61 -2.93 -3.01 -9.03
N VAL A 62 -2.46 -1.95 -9.64
CA VAL A 62 -3.10 -1.31 -10.80
C VAL A 62 -3.22 -2.28 -11.99
N ARG A 63 -2.14 -3.03 -12.30
CA ARG A 63 -2.19 -4.04 -13.37
C ARG A 63 -3.21 -5.12 -13.05
N TYR A 64 -3.24 -5.61 -11.82
CA TYR A 64 -4.21 -6.59 -11.37
C TYR A 64 -5.65 -6.07 -11.48
N CYS A 65 -5.97 -4.92 -10.88
CA CYS A 65 -7.30 -4.32 -10.94
C CYS A 65 -7.77 -4.11 -12.39
N ARG A 66 -6.86 -3.68 -13.26
CA ARG A 66 -7.15 -3.52 -14.69
C ARG A 66 -7.48 -4.87 -15.35
N SER A 67 -6.77 -5.95 -15.03
CA SER A 67 -7.01 -7.28 -15.62
C SER A 67 -8.32 -7.87 -15.15
N GLU A 68 -8.71 -7.65 -13.90
CA GLU A 68 -9.94 -8.18 -13.29
C GLU A 68 -11.16 -7.26 -13.42
N ASN A 69 -11.00 -6.10 -14.05
CA ASN A 69 -12.04 -5.06 -14.18
C ASN A 69 -12.56 -4.55 -12.83
N ILE A 70 -11.65 -4.39 -11.86
CA ILE A 70 -11.87 -3.77 -10.56
C ILE A 70 -11.62 -2.26 -10.70
N ASP A 71 -12.48 -1.43 -10.11
CA ASP A 71 -12.36 0.02 -10.18
C ASP A 71 -11.27 0.52 -9.23
N TYR A 72 -10.37 1.33 -9.76
CA TYR A 72 -9.26 1.89 -8.99
C TYR A 72 -8.85 3.29 -9.47
N VAL A 73 -8.15 3.99 -8.59
CA VAL A 73 -7.40 5.21 -8.89
C VAL A 73 -5.97 5.06 -8.36
N ASN A 74 -4.96 5.31 -9.19
CA ASN A 74 -3.61 5.60 -8.73
C ASN A 74 -3.59 7.08 -8.32
N LEU A 75 -3.52 7.34 -7.02
CA LEU A 75 -3.65 8.70 -6.47
C LEU A 75 -2.47 9.61 -6.84
N VAL A 76 -1.27 9.02 -6.89
CA VAL A 76 -0.01 9.73 -7.17
C VAL A 76 0.59 9.16 -8.45
N ASP A 77 0.27 9.77 -9.56
CA ASP A 77 0.69 9.40 -10.92
C ASP A 77 1.95 10.17 -11.39
N THR A 78 2.67 10.78 -10.46
CA THR A 78 3.88 11.57 -10.69
C THR A 78 5.04 11.05 -9.85
N GLU A 79 6.27 11.34 -10.28
CA GLU A 79 7.49 11.08 -9.51
C GLU A 79 7.78 12.16 -8.45
N GLU A 80 7.06 13.28 -8.46
CA GLU A 80 7.21 14.32 -7.44
C GLU A 80 6.77 13.82 -6.07
N ASP A 81 7.38 14.35 -5.01
CA ASP A 81 6.94 14.06 -3.63
C ASP A 81 5.71 14.89 -3.29
N MET A 82 4.55 14.31 -3.53
CA MET A 82 3.27 14.96 -3.26
C MET A 82 3.08 15.20 -1.76
N PRO A 83 2.78 16.44 -1.31
CA PRO A 83 2.50 16.73 0.08
C PRO A 83 1.32 15.93 0.64
N LEU A 84 1.37 15.54 1.92
CA LEU A 84 0.32 14.76 2.58
C LEU A 84 -1.06 15.43 2.48
N SER A 85 -1.12 16.75 2.62
CA SER A 85 -2.36 17.52 2.48
C SER A 85 -2.97 17.44 1.07
N GLU A 86 -2.14 17.38 0.04
CA GLU A 86 -2.62 17.23 -1.34
C GLU A 86 -3.10 15.80 -1.59
N ARG A 87 -2.41 14.78 -1.03
CA ARG A 87 -2.87 13.38 -1.10
C ARG A 87 -4.26 13.22 -0.50
N THR A 88 -4.47 13.69 0.72
CA THR A 88 -5.78 13.58 1.40
C THR A 88 -6.86 14.43 0.71
N LYS A 89 -6.50 15.62 0.21
CA LYS A 89 -7.42 16.44 -0.58
C LYS A 89 -7.89 15.71 -1.83
N ARG A 90 -6.98 15.16 -2.63
CA ARG A 90 -7.32 14.39 -3.84
C ARG A 90 -8.19 13.16 -3.51
N ALA A 91 -7.81 12.40 -2.50
CA ALA A 91 -8.58 11.23 -2.06
C ALA A 91 -10.00 11.61 -1.64
N ASN A 92 -10.15 12.69 -0.87
CA ASN A 92 -11.45 13.20 -0.43
C ASN A 92 -12.28 13.79 -1.59
N ASP A 93 -11.63 14.40 -2.60
CA ASP A 93 -12.30 14.87 -3.81
C ASP A 93 -12.85 13.68 -4.62
N ILE A 94 -12.05 12.62 -4.77
CA ILE A 94 -12.47 11.37 -5.42
C ILE A 94 -13.67 10.76 -4.66
N TYR A 95 -13.56 10.63 -3.34
CA TYR A 95 -14.62 10.07 -2.49
C TYR A 95 -15.94 10.82 -2.63
N ARG A 96 -15.90 12.17 -2.61
CA ARG A 96 -17.12 13.00 -2.75
C ARG A 96 -17.79 12.87 -4.10
N ASN A 97 -17.04 12.55 -5.15
CA ASN A 97 -17.54 12.43 -6.53
C ASN A 97 -17.79 10.99 -6.97
N SER A 98 -17.47 10.01 -6.12
CA SER A 98 -17.68 8.59 -6.43
C SER A 98 -19.11 8.15 -6.16
N GLU A 99 -19.69 7.38 -7.07
CA GLU A 99 -20.97 6.69 -6.85
C GLU A 99 -20.81 5.40 -6.03
N LYS A 100 -19.55 4.95 -5.82
CA LYS A 100 -19.22 3.75 -5.07
C LYS A 100 -18.55 4.11 -3.75
N PRO A 101 -18.69 3.27 -2.71
CA PRO A 101 -17.86 3.40 -1.53
C PRO A 101 -16.38 3.26 -1.91
N CYS A 102 -15.54 4.08 -1.29
CA CYS A 102 -14.10 4.08 -1.57
C CYS A 102 -13.33 3.42 -0.43
N ILE A 103 -12.18 2.84 -0.75
CA ILE A 103 -11.19 2.34 0.20
C ILE A 103 -9.84 2.94 -0.19
N TYR A 104 -9.15 3.53 0.79
CA TYR A 104 -7.83 4.11 0.62
C TYR A 104 -6.75 3.16 1.15
N VAL A 105 -5.74 2.89 0.33
CA VAL A 105 -4.62 1.99 0.67
C VAL A 105 -3.31 2.71 0.40
N SER A 106 -2.58 3.05 1.48
CA SER A 106 -1.25 3.66 1.40
C SER A 106 -0.17 2.60 1.54
N ILE A 107 0.78 2.58 0.62
CA ILE A 107 1.85 1.60 0.55
C ILE A 107 3.18 2.25 0.94
N HIS A 108 3.85 1.65 1.95
CA HIS A 108 5.13 2.09 2.49
C HIS A 108 6.07 0.92 2.77
N ALA A 109 7.34 1.22 3.01
CA ALA A 109 8.33 0.31 3.60
C ALA A 109 8.94 0.97 4.84
N ASN A 110 8.96 0.22 5.93
CA ASN A 110 9.36 0.72 7.24
C ASN A 110 10.87 1.04 7.32
N GLY A 111 11.21 1.92 8.23
CA GLY A 111 12.59 2.25 8.55
C GLY A 111 12.76 2.59 10.02
N PHE A 112 13.83 2.09 10.62
CA PHE A 112 14.17 2.36 12.02
C PHE A 112 15.66 2.57 12.20
N SER A 113 16.06 3.22 13.30
CA SER A 113 17.48 3.49 13.61
C SER A 113 18.28 2.22 13.91
N SER A 114 17.63 1.17 14.41
CA SER A 114 18.24 -0.14 14.61
C SER A 114 18.04 -1.01 13.37
N GLU A 115 19.14 -1.50 12.80
CA GLU A 115 19.13 -2.45 11.68
C GLU A 115 18.55 -3.83 12.04
N SER A 116 18.37 -4.11 13.33
CA SER A 116 17.72 -5.35 13.83
C SER A 116 16.19 -5.27 13.79
N ALA A 117 15.61 -4.07 13.65
CA ALA A 117 14.17 -3.94 13.48
C ALA A 117 13.73 -4.66 12.22
N ASN A 118 12.66 -5.46 12.32
CA ASN A 118 12.18 -6.29 11.22
C ASN A 118 10.68 -6.56 11.35
N GLY A 119 10.06 -7.07 10.30
CA GLY A 119 8.67 -7.49 10.27
C GLY A 119 7.76 -6.61 9.43
N TRP A 120 6.53 -7.04 9.34
CA TRP A 120 5.47 -6.39 8.58
C TRP A 120 4.40 -5.85 9.53
N GLU A 121 3.81 -4.71 9.21
CA GLU A 121 2.75 -4.12 10.02
C GLU A 121 1.77 -3.29 9.18
N VAL A 122 0.56 -3.10 9.68
CA VAL A 122 -0.47 -2.25 9.08
C VAL A 122 -1.03 -1.31 10.13
N TYR A 123 -1.43 -0.14 9.68
CA TYR A 123 -1.97 0.92 10.52
C TYR A 123 -3.35 1.35 10.05
N THR A 124 -4.21 1.64 11.03
CA THR A 124 -5.47 2.36 10.87
C THR A 124 -5.46 3.66 11.66
N SER A 125 -6.53 4.45 11.56
CA SER A 125 -6.74 5.61 12.44
C SER A 125 -7.28 5.14 13.79
N PRO A 126 -7.02 5.88 14.92
CA PRO A 126 -7.49 5.47 16.24
C PRO A 126 -8.99 5.29 16.37
N GLY A 127 -9.41 4.26 17.12
CA GLY A 127 -10.78 3.90 17.45
C GLY A 127 -11.40 2.91 16.47
N GLU A 128 -12.43 2.20 16.90
CA GLU A 128 -13.15 1.23 16.04
C GLU A 128 -13.68 1.87 14.77
N THR A 129 -13.16 1.45 13.62
CA THR A 129 -13.51 1.96 12.31
C THR A 129 -13.77 0.84 11.30
N ARG A 130 -14.23 1.19 10.11
CA ARG A 130 -14.33 0.21 9.01
C ARG A 130 -12.98 -0.18 8.43
N SER A 131 -11.93 0.54 8.79
CA SER A 131 -10.56 0.25 8.33
C SER A 131 -10.01 -1.01 8.98
N ASP A 132 -10.39 -1.28 10.23
CA ASP A 132 -9.89 -2.37 11.05
C ASP A 132 -10.17 -3.72 10.38
N HIS A 133 -11.39 -3.94 9.92
CA HIS A 133 -11.73 -5.16 9.16
C HIS A 133 -10.86 -5.33 7.89
N ILE A 134 -10.59 -4.24 7.17
CA ILE A 134 -9.74 -4.30 5.97
C ILE A 134 -8.30 -4.63 6.36
N ALA A 135 -7.82 -4.05 7.46
CA ALA A 135 -6.50 -4.31 8.01
C ALA A 135 -6.37 -5.75 8.51
N GLU A 136 -7.37 -6.29 9.23
CA GLU A 136 -7.43 -7.70 9.65
C GLU A 136 -7.29 -8.66 8.47
N VAL A 137 -8.06 -8.43 7.40
CA VAL A 137 -7.98 -9.25 6.18
C VAL A 137 -6.57 -9.20 5.59
N LEU A 138 -5.93 -8.02 5.59
CA LEU A 138 -4.58 -7.86 5.07
C LEU A 138 -3.53 -8.55 5.97
N VAL A 139 -3.67 -8.47 7.31
CA VAL A 139 -2.83 -9.21 8.26
C VAL A 139 -2.91 -10.72 8.00
N ASP A 140 -4.12 -11.25 7.86
CA ASP A 140 -4.34 -12.67 7.57
C ASP A 140 -3.62 -13.13 6.31
N GLU A 141 -3.65 -12.33 5.24
CA GLU A 141 -2.95 -12.66 4.00
C GLU A 141 -1.43 -12.51 4.14
N ALA A 142 -0.96 -11.53 4.92
CA ALA A 142 0.46 -11.38 5.20
C ALA A 142 1.00 -12.57 6.01
N GLU A 143 0.29 -13.06 7.03
CA GLU A 143 0.67 -14.25 7.81
C GLU A 143 0.77 -15.50 6.94
N LYS A 144 -0.17 -15.70 6.03
CA LYS A 144 -0.17 -16.85 5.11
C LYS A 144 0.99 -16.81 4.12
N GLU A 145 1.27 -15.63 3.55
CA GLU A 145 2.32 -15.48 2.56
C GLU A 145 3.72 -15.44 3.16
N PHE A 146 3.85 -14.91 4.38
CA PHE A 146 5.13 -14.67 5.05
C PHE A 146 5.27 -15.39 6.41
N PRO A 147 5.02 -16.72 6.52
CA PRO A 147 4.96 -17.44 7.79
C PRO A 147 6.29 -17.51 8.56
N LYS A 148 7.40 -17.07 7.95
CA LYS A 148 8.75 -17.05 8.56
C LYS A 148 9.21 -15.64 8.93
N TYR A 149 8.35 -14.63 8.75
CA TYR A 149 8.62 -13.24 9.07
C TYR A 149 7.74 -12.79 10.23
N GLU A 150 8.21 -11.83 10.99
CA GLU A 150 7.45 -11.26 12.09
C GLU A 150 6.26 -10.44 11.56
N MET A 151 5.08 -10.67 12.15
CA MET A 151 3.92 -9.79 12.01
C MET A 151 3.82 -8.96 13.29
N ARG A 152 4.07 -7.67 13.17
CA ARG A 152 4.16 -6.71 14.28
C ARG A 152 2.76 -6.18 14.63
N LYS A 153 1.96 -7.04 15.24
CA LYS A 153 0.57 -6.74 15.60
C LYS A 153 0.47 -5.99 16.93
N ASP A 154 -0.59 -5.20 17.08
CA ASP A 154 -1.06 -4.70 18.36
C ASP A 154 -2.45 -5.29 18.62
N THR A 155 -2.59 -6.08 19.66
CA THR A 155 -3.87 -6.74 20.01
C THR A 155 -4.46 -6.19 21.29
N SER A 156 -4.03 -5.00 21.70
CA SER A 156 -4.43 -4.40 22.98
C SER A 156 -5.88 -3.93 23.01
N ASP A 157 -6.45 -3.64 21.86
CA ASP A 157 -7.83 -3.19 21.64
C ASP A 157 -8.75 -4.27 21.05
N GLY A 158 -8.20 -5.40 20.61
CA GLY A 158 -8.96 -6.58 20.19
C GLY A 158 -8.77 -6.98 18.73
N ASP A 159 -8.07 -6.19 17.93
CA ASP A 159 -7.72 -6.48 16.56
C ASP A 159 -6.18 -6.47 16.32
N PRO A 160 -5.67 -6.89 15.17
CA PRO A 160 -4.23 -7.08 14.96
C PRO A 160 -3.51 -5.87 14.36
N ASP A 161 -4.19 -4.84 13.92
CA ASP A 161 -3.56 -3.66 13.34
C ASP A 161 -3.03 -2.70 14.40
N LYS A 162 -2.31 -1.70 13.98
CA LYS A 162 -1.79 -0.66 14.85
C LYS A 162 -2.51 0.64 14.59
N GLU A 163 -2.91 1.29 15.64
CA GLU A 163 -3.49 2.61 15.54
C GLU A 163 -2.43 3.72 15.48
N SER A 164 -2.60 4.65 14.55
CA SER A 164 -1.73 5.82 14.46
C SER A 164 -2.44 7.04 13.90
N ASN A 165 -2.05 8.22 14.42
CA ASN A 165 -2.47 9.50 13.88
C ASN A 165 -1.70 9.89 12.60
N PHE A 166 -1.38 8.93 11.72
CA PHE A 166 -0.78 9.27 10.44
C PHE A 166 -1.70 10.18 9.63
N TYR A 167 -1.12 11.21 9.08
CA TYR A 167 -1.89 12.29 8.43
C TYR A 167 -2.88 11.77 7.41
N VAL A 168 -2.46 10.83 6.57
CA VAL A 168 -3.31 10.25 5.53
C VAL A 168 -4.44 9.38 6.08
N LEU A 169 -4.29 8.79 7.26
CA LEU A 169 -5.32 7.98 7.89
C LEU A 169 -6.40 8.84 8.55
N VAL A 170 -6.00 9.89 9.29
CA VAL A 170 -6.94 10.72 10.05
C VAL A 170 -7.57 11.86 9.23
N ASN A 171 -7.05 12.17 8.03
CA ASN A 171 -7.56 13.23 7.18
C ASN A 171 -8.23 12.73 5.88
N THR A 172 -8.45 11.43 5.73
CA THR A 172 -9.28 10.85 4.66
C THR A 172 -10.67 10.52 5.19
N ALA A 173 -11.68 10.66 4.35
CA ALA A 173 -13.09 10.51 4.74
C ALA A 173 -13.65 9.09 4.52
N MET A 174 -12.92 8.24 3.83
CA MET A 174 -13.23 6.84 3.56
C MET A 174 -12.41 5.92 4.47
N PRO A 175 -12.74 4.63 4.60
CA PRO A 175 -11.87 3.65 5.23
C PRO A 175 -10.46 3.71 4.64
N ALA A 176 -9.44 3.79 5.51
CA ALA A 176 -8.07 4.01 5.12
C ALA A 176 -7.11 3.11 5.91
N ILE A 177 -6.22 2.42 5.21
CA ILE A 177 -5.14 1.64 5.79
C ILE A 177 -3.78 2.08 5.25
N LEU A 178 -2.73 1.90 6.04
CA LEU A 178 -1.34 2.12 5.64
C LEU A 178 -0.53 0.87 5.98
N SER A 179 0.03 0.22 4.96
CA SER A 179 0.89 -0.94 5.15
C SER A 179 2.37 -0.54 5.15
N GLU A 180 3.10 -0.99 6.16
CA GLU A 180 4.55 -0.91 6.27
C GLU A 180 5.16 -2.28 5.93
N ASN A 181 5.57 -2.41 4.68
CA ASN A 181 5.96 -3.67 4.08
C ASN A 181 7.43 -3.99 4.37
N PHE A 182 7.71 -4.47 5.57
CA PHE A 182 9.06 -4.80 6.05
C PHE A 182 9.99 -3.59 6.20
N PHE A 183 11.17 -3.82 6.78
CA PHE A 183 12.11 -2.74 7.09
C PHE A 183 13.17 -2.58 5.99
N MET A 184 13.16 -1.43 5.31
CA MET A 184 14.21 -1.07 4.36
C MET A 184 15.59 -0.88 5.03
N THR A 185 15.63 -0.71 6.35
CA THR A 185 16.86 -0.60 7.15
C THR A 185 17.37 -1.95 7.67
N ASN A 186 16.62 -3.03 7.48
CA ASN A 186 17.06 -4.40 7.75
C ASN A 186 17.59 -5.01 6.45
N GLU A 187 18.90 -5.35 6.42
CA GLU A 187 19.54 -5.83 5.19
C GLU A 187 18.87 -7.09 4.60
N ARG A 188 18.50 -8.05 5.46
CA ARG A 188 17.86 -9.31 5.05
C ARG A 188 16.50 -9.04 4.38
N GLU A 189 15.66 -8.22 4.98
CA GLU A 189 14.34 -7.90 4.45
C GLU A 189 14.43 -7.02 3.21
N CYS A 190 15.27 -5.99 3.27
CA CYS A 190 15.50 -5.09 2.16
C CYS A 190 15.96 -5.85 0.91
N LYS A 191 17.05 -6.63 1.03
CA LYS A 191 17.64 -7.33 -0.13
C LYS A 191 16.79 -8.49 -0.63
N ASN A 192 16.13 -9.24 0.25
CA ASN A 192 15.41 -10.45 -0.15
C ASN A 192 13.95 -10.18 -0.55
N LEU A 193 13.33 -9.11 -0.05
CA LEU A 193 11.92 -8.80 -0.30
C LEU A 193 11.75 -7.49 -1.07
N LEU A 194 12.30 -6.38 -0.57
CA LEU A 194 11.97 -5.06 -1.13
C LEU A 194 12.71 -4.77 -2.44
N MET A 195 13.92 -5.31 -2.61
CA MET A 195 14.77 -5.09 -3.79
C MET A 195 14.61 -6.16 -4.87
N THR A 196 13.89 -7.26 -4.61
CA THR A 196 13.71 -8.34 -5.59
C THR A 196 12.32 -8.31 -6.23
N GLU A 197 12.23 -8.64 -7.52
CA GLU A 197 10.94 -8.77 -8.20
C GLU A 197 10.04 -9.80 -7.52
N SER A 198 10.60 -10.98 -7.16
CA SER A 198 9.85 -12.02 -6.46
C SER A 198 9.33 -11.58 -5.08
N GLY A 199 10.11 -10.80 -4.33
CA GLY A 199 9.68 -10.26 -3.04
C GLY A 199 8.56 -9.23 -3.22
N ARG A 200 8.71 -8.34 -4.20
CA ARG A 200 7.67 -7.35 -4.56
C ARG A 200 6.39 -8.01 -5.07
N ASP A 201 6.50 -9.09 -5.85
CA ASP A 201 5.32 -9.85 -6.30
C ASP A 201 4.57 -10.48 -5.13
N ARG A 202 5.28 -11.01 -4.13
CA ARG A 202 4.68 -11.56 -2.91
C ARG A 202 4.02 -10.48 -2.05
N ILE A 203 4.64 -9.30 -1.91
CA ILE A 203 4.05 -8.17 -1.19
C ILE A 203 2.81 -7.65 -1.92
N ALA A 204 2.85 -7.53 -3.23
CA ALA A 204 1.65 -7.16 -3.99
C ALA A 204 0.55 -8.20 -3.86
N LYS A 205 0.90 -9.50 -3.83
CA LYS A 205 -0.06 -10.59 -3.70
C LYS A 205 -0.91 -10.49 -2.43
N ILE A 206 -0.36 -10.15 -1.28
CA ILE A 206 -1.16 -10.03 -0.05
C ILE A 206 -2.23 -8.93 -0.18
N HIS A 207 -1.91 -7.81 -0.81
CA HIS A 207 -2.86 -6.74 -1.08
C HIS A 207 -3.90 -7.16 -2.14
N ILE A 208 -3.51 -7.92 -3.15
CA ILE A 208 -4.41 -8.49 -4.16
C ILE A 208 -5.42 -9.44 -3.52
N GLU A 209 -4.97 -10.33 -2.63
CA GLU A 209 -5.87 -11.27 -1.95
C GLU A 209 -6.81 -10.55 -0.97
N MET A 210 -6.33 -9.50 -0.29
CA MET A 210 -7.20 -8.60 0.49
C MET A 210 -8.28 -7.97 -0.40
N ILE A 211 -7.90 -7.39 -1.55
CA ILE A 211 -8.86 -6.80 -2.50
C ILE A 211 -9.91 -7.84 -2.91
N ASN A 212 -9.46 -9.05 -3.28
CA ASN A 212 -10.36 -10.14 -3.68
C ASN A 212 -11.36 -10.51 -2.60
N LYS A 213 -10.91 -10.64 -1.37
CA LYS A 213 -11.79 -10.98 -0.26
C LYS A 213 -12.84 -9.89 -0.01
N ILE A 214 -12.41 -8.64 0.13
CA ILE A 214 -13.30 -7.49 0.36
C ILE A 214 -14.31 -7.31 -0.79
N GLU A 215 -13.91 -7.52 -2.04
CA GLU A 215 -14.82 -7.46 -3.19
C GLU A 215 -15.85 -8.60 -3.20
N ASN A 216 -15.59 -9.73 -2.53
CA ASN A 216 -16.47 -10.90 -2.52
C ASN A 216 -17.31 -11.03 -1.25
N GLU A 217 -17.13 -10.21 -0.23
CA GLU A 217 -18.01 -10.10 0.93
C GLU A 217 -19.37 -9.51 0.55
#